data_70bda772d8b041e799626de88a8c4af4
#
_entry.id   70bda772d8b041e799626de88a8c4af4
#
_cell.length_a   1.000
_cell.length_b   1.000
_cell.length_c   1.000
_cell.angle_alpha   90.00
_cell.angle_beta   90.00
_cell.angle_gamma   90.00
#
_symmetry.space_group_name_H-M   'P 1'
#
loop_
_entity.id
_entity.type
_entity.pdbx_description
1 polymer ?
#
loop_
_entity_poly.entity_id
_entity_poly.type
_entity_poly.pdbx_seq_one_letter_code
_entity_poly.pdbx_strand_id
1 'polypeptide(L)'
;MKKAVKAGIIGAGALGYSIIPTYLMKYHWIIRDKKMAKKEEKVLYLTFDDGPDTVYTNKLLDLLDQEQVPATFFMVAEAAQGHPDIVKRMKKSGYSIGIHSLSHQSAMLFGPGRTKRDLKESSKIMGKMGIDVKEYRPPWGHLNLMSLY
;
A
#
# COMPACT_ATOMS: atom_id res chain seq x y z
N MET A 1 13.67 38.04 13.43
CA MET A 1 12.25 37.78 13.13
C MET A 1 12.00 37.14 11.78
N LYS A 2 12.46 37.64 10.62
CA LYS A 2 12.16 37.08 9.29
C LYS A 2 12.60 35.60 9.09
N LYS A 3 13.75 35.17 9.67
CA LYS A 3 14.22 33.76 9.56
C LYS A 3 13.35 32.79 10.37
N ALA A 4 12.94 33.18 11.58
CA ALA A 4 12.08 32.34 12.43
C ALA A 4 10.66 32.16 11.84
N VAL A 5 10.11 33.23 11.26
CA VAL A 5 8.80 33.17 10.58
C VAL A 5 8.87 32.26 9.35
N LYS A 6 9.94 32.36 8.52
CA LYS A 6 10.13 31.45 7.38
C LYS A 6 10.29 29.99 7.82
N ALA A 7 11.05 29.71 8.88
CA ALA A 7 11.20 28.37 9.43
C ALA A 7 9.85 27.81 9.92
N GLY A 8 9.04 28.62 10.60
CA GLY A 8 7.70 28.25 11.05
C GLY A 8 6.75 27.91 9.89
N ILE A 9 6.75 28.69 8.82
CA ILE A 9 5.93 28.42 7.63
C ILE A 9 6.36 27.12 6.94
N ILE A 10 7.67 26.90 6.78
CA ILE A 10 8.19 25.66 6.16
C ILE A 10 7.83 24.45 7.04
N GLY A 11 7.96 24.56 8.36
CA GLY A 11 7.58 23.50 9.30
C GLY A 11 6.08 23.18 9.23
N ALA A 12 5.21 24.19 9.23
CA ALA A 12 3.78 24.01 9.10
C ALA A 12 3.39 23.37 7.73
N GLY A 13 4.04 23.78 6.66
CA GLY A 13 3.85 23.20 5.33
C GLY A 13 4.26 21.72 5.27
N ALA A 14 5.39 21.36 5.89
CA ALA A 14 5.85 19.98 5.96
C ALA A 14 4.89 19.09 6.79
N LEU A 15 4.41 19.61 7.94
CA LEU A 15 3.39 18.92 8.75
C LEU A 15 2.08 18.73 7.97
N GLY A 16 1.61 19.78 7.30
CA GLY A 16 0.40 19.72 6.47
C GLY A 16 0.52 18.70 5.34
N TYR A 17 1.66 18.67 4.67
CA TYR A 17 1.92 17.74 3.58
C TYR A 17 2.07 16.27 4.02
N SER A 18 2.83 16.02 5.09
CA SER A 18 3.28 14.67 5.45
C SER A 18 2.43 14.00 6.54
N ILE A 19 1.90 14.74 7.49
CA ILE A 19 1.26 14.19 8.69
C ILE A 19 -0.26 14.22 8.59
N ILE A 20 -0.84 15.37 8.23
CA ILE A 20 -2.29 15.56 8.20
C ILE A 20 -3.00 14.50 7.34
N PRO A 21 -2.54 14.16 6.10
CA PRO A 21 -3.21 13.16 5.27
C PRO A 21 -3.32 11.79 5.95
N THR A 22 -2.28 11.34 6.66
CA THR A 22 -2.30 10.08 7.40
C THR A 22 -3.41 10.04 8.45
N TYR A 23 -3.53 11.07 9.26
CA TYR A 23 -4.54 11.11 10.33
C TYR A 23 -5.96 11.30 9.79
N LEU A 24 -6.15 12.11 8.75
CA LEU A 24 -7.44 12.27 8.09
C LEU A 24 -7.94 10.96 7.49
N MET A 25 -7.07 10.20 6.82
CA MET A 25 -7.44 8.90 6.26
C MET A 25 -7.75 7.87 7.35
N LYS A 26 -6.94 7.79 8.41
CA LYS A 26 -7.23 6.91 9.56
C LYS A 26 -8.59 7.25 10.19
N TYR A 27 -8.90 8.52 10.38
CA TYR A 27 -10.19 8.96 10.91
C TYR A 27 -11.35 8.60 9.97
N HIS A 28 -11.19 8.83 8.67
CA HIS A 28 -12.18 8.45 7.65
C HIS A 28 -12.45 6.94 7.65
N TRP A 29 -11.41 6.11 7.77
CA TRP A 29 -11.55 4.66 7.84
C TRP A 29 -12.31 4.22 9.10
N ILE A 30 -12.00 4.77 10.26
CA ILE A 30 -12.72 4.48 11.52
C ILE A 30 -14.21 4.78 11.37
N ILE A 31 -14.58 5.92 10.76
CA ILE A 31 -15.98 6.27 10.53
C ILE A 31 -16.66 5.30 9.55
N ARG A 32 -15.96 4.95 8.47
CA ARG A 32 -16.45 3.99 7.47
C ARG A 32 -16.69 2.62 8.09
N ASP A 33 -15.73 2.12 8.84
CA ASP A 33 -15.82 0.80 9.48
C ASP A 33 -16.99 0.76 10.49
N LYS A 34 -17.21 1.81 11.25
CA LYS A 34 -18.40 1.93 12.13
C LYS A 34 -19.71 1.91 11.36
N LYS A 35 -19.75 2.49 10.16
CA LYS A 35 -20.93 2.44 9.28
C LYS A 35 -21.14 1.05 8.67
N MET A 36 -20.04 0.40 8.26
CA MET A 36 -20.07 -0.95 7.69
C MET A 36 -20.47 -2.00 8.73
N ALA A 37 -19.99 -1.89 9.97
CA ALA A 37 -20.33 -2.79 11.07
C ALA A 37 -21.83 -2.80 11.44
N LYS A 38 -22.61 -1.82 10.98
CA LYS A 38 -24.06 -1.78 11.15
C LYS A 38 -24.84 -2.55 10.08
N LYS A 39 -24.18 -3.05 9.03
CA LYS A 39 -24.82 -3.91 8.03
C LYS A 39 -24.95 -5.34 8.59
N GLU A 40 -26.04 -6.02 8.23
CA GLU A 40 -26.33 -7.37 8.70
C GLU A 40 -25.35 -8.43 8.21
N GLU A 41 -24.71 -8.21 7.08
CA GLU A 41 -23.70 -9.13 6.53
C GLU A 41 -22.32 -8.86 7.15
N LYS A 42 -21.80 -9.87 7.83
CA LYS A 42 -20.41 -9.89 8.32
C LYS A 42 -19.51 -10.41 7.24
N VAL A 43 -18.71 -9.54 6.63
CA VAL A 43 -17.72 -9.89 5.59
C VAL A 43 -16.32 -9.71 6.14
N LEU A 44 -15.47 -10.72 5.95
CA LEU A 44 -14.05 -10.68 6.27
C LEU A 44 -13.22 -10.59 4.98
N TYR A 45 -12.33 -9.61 4.91
CA TYR A 45 -11.38 -9.47 3.81
C TYR A 45 -9.98 -9.88 4.29
N LEU A 46 -9.44 -10.96 3.72
CA LEU A 46 -8.06 -11.37 3.98
C LEU A 46 -7.10 -10.54 3.13
N THR A 47 -6.13 -9.92 3.78
CA THR A 47 -5.10 -9.13 3.10
C THR A 47 -3.73 -9.43 3.70
N PHE A 48 -2.71 -9.50 2.83
CA PHE A 48 -1.33 -9.77 3.20
C PHE A 48 -0.44 -8.68 2.62
N ASP A 49 0.43 -8.14 3.46
CA ASP A 49 1.34 -7.06 3.10
C ASP A 49 2.80 -7.58 3.03
N ASP A 50 3.72 -6.78 2.50
CA ASP A 50 5.18 -6.92 2.46
C ASP A 50 5.76 -7.93 1.46
N GLY A 51 5.12 -9.04 1.20
CA GLY A 51 5.63 -10.08 0.30
C GLY A 51 5.96 -9.64 -1.14
N PRO A 52 6.34 -10.60 -1.99
CA PRO A 52 6.45 -12.03 -1.71
C PRO A 52 7.79 -12.44 -1.09
N ASP A 53 7.79 -13.57 -0.39
CA ASP A 53 8.99 -14.26 0.05
C ASP A 53 9.01 -15.72 -0.43
N THR A 54 10.19 -16.34 -0.46
CA THR A 54 10.37 -17.67 -1.06
C THR A 54 9.80 -18.80 -0.21
N VAL A 55 9.75 -18.65 1.11
CA VAL A 55 9.41 -19.72 2.05
C VAL A 55 7.93 -19.70 2.43
N TYR A 56 7.47 -18.56 2.93
CA TYR A 56 6.13 -18.46 3.52
C TYR A 56 5.05 -18.16 2.51
N THR A 57 5.36 -17.37 1.46
CA THR A 57 4.34 -16.98 0.49
C THR A 57 3.80 -18.19 -0.28
N ASN A 58 4.66 -19.12 -0.70
CA ASN A 58 4.19 -20.34 -1.38
C ASN A 58 3.32 -21.21 -0.49
N LYS A 59 3.69 -21.39 0.78
CA LYS A 59 2.89 -22.15 1.76
C LYS A 59 1.53 -21.51 2.02
N LEU A 60 1.51 -20.18 2.09
CA LEU A 60 0.25 -19.44 2.22
C LEU A 60 -0.64 -19.60 1.00
N LEU A 61 -0.06 -19.53 -0.20
CA LEU A 61 -0.82 -19.75 -1.44
C LEU A 61 -1.35 -21.19 -1.53
N ASP A 62 -0.57 -22.21 -1.11
CA ASP A 62 -1.04 -23.60 -1.05
C ASP A 62 -2.26 -23.72 -0.14
N LEU A 63 -2.22 -23.10 1.04
CA LEU A 63 -3.34 -23.11 1.99
C LEU A 63 -4.58 -22.40 1.43
N LEU A 64 -4.39 -21.20 0.89
CA LEU A 64 -5.50 -20.42 0.32
C LEU A 64 -6.12 -21.11 -0.89
N ASP A 65 -5.32 -21.75 -1.73
CA ASP A 65 -5.79 -22.54 -2.90
C ASP A 65 -6.58 -23.77 -2.42
N GLN A 66 -6.08 -24.49 -1.38
CA GLN A 66 -6.75 -25.65 -0.78
C GLN A 66 -8.11 -25.27 -0.18
N GLU A 67 -8.15 -24.19 0.61
CA GLU A 67 -9.36 -23.72 1.29
C GLU A 67 -10.28 -22.89 0.40
N GLN A 68 -9.87 -22.61 -0.85
CA GLN A 68 -10.59 -21.77 -1.82
C GLN A 68 -10.95 -20.39 -1.26
N VAL A 69 -10.07 -19.79 -0.47
CA VAL A 69 -10.29 -18.51 0.19
C VAL A 69 -9.71 -17.37 -0.64
N PRO A 70 -10.53 -16.38 -1.03
CA PRO A 70 -10.04 -15.20 -1.75
C PRO A 70 -9.19 -14.31 -0.83
N ALA A 71 -8.14 -13.72 -1.41
CA ALA A 71 -7.24 -12.82 -0.68
C ALA A 71 -6.72 -11.70 -1.57
N THR A 72 -6.23 -10.64 -0.93
CA THR A 72 -5.53 -9.53 -1.58
C THR A 72 -4.11 -9.43 -1.04
N PHE A 73 -3.14 -9.33 -1.95
CA PHE A 73 -1.72 -9.18 -1.63
C PHE A 73 -1.24 -7.77 -1.98
N PHE A 74 -0.77 -7.02 -0.99
CA PHE A 74 -0.12 -5.73 -1.21
C PHE A 74 1.40 -5.95 -1.16
N MET A 75 2.04 -5.98 -2.31
CA MET A 75 3.44 -6.39 -2.45
C MET A 75 4.38 -5.19 -2.52
N VAL A 76 5.53 -5.32 -1.87
CA VAL A 76 6.68 -4.44 -2.10
C VAL A 76 7.23 -4.73 -3.50
N ALA A 77 7.27 -3.71 -4.37
CA ALA A 77 7.55 -3.93 -5.78
C ALA A 77 8.95 -4.51 -6.04
N GLU A 78 9.97 -4.13 -5.25
CA GLU A 78 11.32 -4.72 -5.33
C GLU A 78 11.31 -6.20 -4.93
N ALA A 79 10.55 -6.58 -3.90
CA ALA A 79 10.39 -8.00 -3.53
C ALA A 79 9.66 -8.79 -4.63
N ALA A 80 8.60 -8.21 -5.20
CA ALA A 80 7.87 -8.80 -6.33
C ALA A 80 8.77 -9.00 -7.56
N GLN A 81 9.65 -8.04 -7.85
CA GLN A 81 10.62 -8.13 -8.94
C GLN A 81 11.64 -9.27 -8.72
N GLY A 82 12.03 -9.52 -7.47
CA GLY A 82 12.91 -10.63 -7.10
C GLY A 82 12.26 -12.01 -7.21
N HIS A 83 10.91 -12.08 -7.18
CA HIS A 83 10.16 -13.33 -7.16
C HIS A 83 9.00 -13.35 -8.18
N PRO A 84 9.28 -13.17 -9.47
CA PRO A 84 8.26 -13.02 -10.50
C PRO A 84 7.37 -14.27 -10.66
N ASP A 85 7.89 -15.44 -10.36
CA ASP A 85 7.13 -16.70 -10.49
C ASP A 85 6.05 -16.81 -9.40
N ILE A 86 6.31 -16.32 -8.18
CA ILE A 86 5.31 -16.26 -7.13
C ILE A 86 4.20 -15.28 -7.51
N VAL A 87 4.55 -14.12 -8.06
CA VAL A 87 3.57 -13.13 -8.55
C VAL A 87 2.70 -13.70 -9.69
N LYS A 88 3.32 -14.42 -10.63
CA LYS A 88 2.57 -15.11 -11.71
C LYS A 88 1.63 -16.17 -11.15
N ARG A 89 2.07 -16.93 -10.14
CA ARG A 89 1.21 -17.90 -9.46
C ARG A 89 0.00 -17.20 -8.81
N MET A 90 0.21 -16.15 -8.05
CA MET A 90 -0.88 -15.36 -7.44
C MET A 90 -1.90 -14.91 -8.48
N LYS A 91 -1.42 -14.35 -9.59
CA LYS A 91 -2.27 -13.90 -10.70
C LYS A 91 -3.07 -15.07 -11.31
N LYS A 92 -2.42 -16.22 -11.54
CA LYS A 92 -3.06 -17.42 -12.11
C LYS A 92 -4.15 -17.98 -11.20
N SER A 93 -3.93 -17.95 -9.88
CA SER A 93 -4.93 -18.37 -8.87
C SER A 93 -6.05 -17.33 -8.65
N GLY A 94 -5.99 -16.16 -9.31
CA GLY A 94 -7.07 -15.15 -9.26
C GLY A 94 -7.05 -14.25 -8.03
N TYR A 95 -5.94 -14.22 -7.27
CA TYR A 95 -5.80 -13.30 -6.14
C TYR A 95 -5.69 -11.85 -6.60
N SER A 96 -6.27 -10.94 -5.82
CA SER A 96 -6.09 -9.50 -6.03
C SER A 96 -4.67 -9.08 -5.63
N ILE A 97 -4.06 -8.21 -6.46
CA ILE A 97 -2.68 -7.78 -6.27
C ILE A 97 -2.62 -6.26 -6.32
N GLY A 98 -2.21 -5.65 -5.22
CA GLY A 98 -1.92 -4.23 -5.08
C GLY A 98 -0.43 -3.99 -4.80
N ILE A 99 -0.05 -2.73 -4.64
CA ILE A 99 1.32 -2.33 -4.29
C ILE A 99 1.42 -1.82 -2.85
N HIS A 100 2.57 -2.13 -2.22
CA HIS A 100 2.94 -1.70 -0.86
C HIS A 100 4.21 -0.85 -0.89
N SER A 101 4.30 0.12 -1.81
CA SER A 101 5.47 0.94 -2.16
C SER A 101 6.56 0.19 -2.94
N LEU A 102 7.59 0.93 -3.34
CA LEU A 102 8.74 0.38 -4.07
C LEU A 102 9.62 -0.49 -3.16
N SER A 103 10.00 0.04 -1.99
CA SER A 103 11.00 -0.56 -1.08
C SER A 103 10.59 -0.47 0.38
N HIS A 104 9.30 -0.53 0.68
CA HIS A 104 8.72 -0.47 2.03
C HIS A 104 9.18 0.75 2.85
N GLN A 105 9.18 1.95 2.24
CA GLN A 105 9.54 3.18 2.93
C GLN A 105 8.31 4.06 3.21
N SER A 106 8.37 4.78 4.34
CA SER A 106 7.28 5.66 4.76
C SER A 106 7.10 6.85 3.82
N ALA A 107 5.92 7.01 3.25
CA ALA A 107 5.57 8.17 2.43
C ALA A 107 5.66 9.51 3.20
N MET A 108 5.50 9.50 4.53
CA MET A 108 5.65 10.70 5.37
C MET A 108 7.05 11.32 5.27
N LEU A 109 8.07 10.52 4.96
CA LEU A 109 9.46 10.97 4.81
C LEU A 109 9.78 11.48 3.40
N PHE A 110 8.81 11.42 2.48
CA PHE A 110 9.01 11.72 1.08
C PHE A 110 8.44 13.08 0.70
N GLY A 111 9.20 13.86 -0.06
CA GLY A 111 8.65 14.97 -0.82
C GLY A 111 7.84 14.48 -2.04
N PRO A 112 7.06 15.39 -2.69
CA PRO A 112 6.13 15.01 -3.76
C PRO A 112 6.79 14.27 -4.92
N GLY A 113 7.97 14.71 -5.36
CA GLY A 113 8.69 14.08 -6.47
C GLY A 113 9.13 12.63 -6.16
N ARG A 114 9.55 12.35 -4.92
CA ARG A 114 9.95 11.02 -4.49
C ARG A 114 8.75 10.08 -4.37
N THR A 115 7.63 10.55 -3.79
CA THR A 115 6.39 9.77 -3.72
C THR A 115 5.87 9.41 -5.11
N LYS A 116 5.82 10.39 -6.04
CA LYS A 116 5.40 10.13 -7.42
C LYS A 116 6.32 9.11 -8.11
N ARG A 117 7.62 9.18 -7.88
CA ARG A 117 8.59 8.22 -8.45
C ARG A 117 8.39 6.83 -7.86
N ASP A 118 8.23 6.70 -6.55
CA ASP A 118 7.98 5.45 -5.86
C ASP A 118 6.76 4.73 -6.46
N LEU A 119 5.62 5.39 -6.52
CA LEU A 119 4.38 4.83 -7.08
C LEU A 119 4.52 4.47 -8.57
N LYS A 120 5.18 5.32 -9.36
CA LYS A 120 5.39 5.09 -10.79
C LYS A 120 6.30 3.89 -11.06
N GLU A 121 7.42 3.78 -10.36
CA GLU A 121 8.36 2.65 -10.53
C GLU A 121 7.74 1.35 -9.99
N SER A 122 7.02 1.39 -8.88
CA SER A 122 6.25 0.24 -8.38
C SER A 122 5.26 -0.26 -9.42
N SER A 123 4.43 0.61 -9.97
CA SER A 123 3.45 0.24 -11.01
C SER A 123 4.11 -0.27 -12.27
N LYS A 124 5.26 0.30 -12.66
CA LYS A 124 6.02 -0.15 -13.84
C LYS A 124 6.60 -1.57 -13.65
N ILE A 125 7.13 -1.87 -12.46
CA ILE A 125 7.62 -3.22 -12.10
C ILE A 125 6.48 -4.22 -12.19
N MET A 126 5.35 -3.94 -11.56
CA MET A 126 4.18 -4.80 -11.58
C MET A 126 3.60 -4.98 -12.99
N GLY A 127 3.57 -3.90 -13.77
CA GLY A 127 3.11 -3.92 -15.17
C GLY A 127 3.94 -4.84 -16.06
N LYS A 128 5.28 -4.95 -15.85
CA LYS A 128 6.14 -5.92 -16.57
C LYS A 128 5.75 -7.38 -16.30
N MET A 129 5.12 -7.65 -15.16
CA MET A 129 4.58 -8.98 -14.81
C MET A 129 3.11 -9.14 -15.23
N GLY A 130 2.57 -8.15 -15.95
CA GLY A 130 1.19 -8.14 -16.43
C GLY A 130 0.16 -7.85 -15.34
N ILE A 131 0.55 -7.23 -14.24
CA ILE A 131 -0.37 -6.79 -13.17
C ILE A 131 -0.77 -5.34 -13.45
N ASP A 132 -2.07 -5.13 -13.64
CA ASP A 132 -2.68 -3.79 -13.70
C ASP A 132 -2.99 -3.34 -12.26
N VAL A 133 -2.11 -2.49 -11.72
CA VAL A 133 -2.21 -2.04 -10.33
C VAL A 133 -3.36 -1.03 -10.19
N LYS A 134 -4.33 -1.36 -9.35
CA LYS A 134 -5.48 -0.50 -9.02
C LYS A 134 -5.52 -0.08 -7.56
N GLU A 135 -4.72 -0.75 -6.72
CA GLU A 135 -4.78 -0.59 -5.27
C GLU A 135 -3.40 -0.32 -4.71
N TYR A 136 -3.34 0.63 -3.79
CA TYR A 136 -2.14 0.98 -3.03
C TYR A 136 -2.44 0.94 -1.54
N ARG A 137 -1.61 0.23 -0.79
CA ARG A 137 -1.60 0.30 0.67
C ARG A 137 -0.26 0.91 1.11
N PRO A 138 -0.26 2.05 1.78
CA PRO A 138 1.00 2.66 2.23
C PRO A 138 1.60 1.90 3.41
N PRO A 139 2.92 1.67 3.45
CA PRO A 139 3.62 1.14 4.61
C PRO A 139 3.24 1.88 5.90
N TRP A 140 2.99 1.12 6.98
CA TRP A 140 2.51 1.63 8.29
C TRP A 140 1.23 2.48 8.24
N GLY A 141 0.54 2.52 7.11
CA GLY A 141 -0.57 3.45 6.88
C GLY A 141 -0.13 4.91 6.80
N HIS A 142 1.13 5.18 6.51
CA HIS A 142 1.69 6.52 6.39
C HIS A 142 1.46 7.09 5.00
N LEU A 143 0.70 8.17 4.93
CA LEU A 143 0.36 8.89 3.71
C LEU A 143 0.96 10.30 3.73
N ASN A 144 1.22 10.83 2.57
CA ASN A 144 1.38 12.26 2.34
C ASN A 144 0.37 12.74 1.28
N LEU A 145 0.31 14.03 1.06
CA LEU A 145 -0.70 14.60 0.14
C LEU A 145 -0.57 14.03 -1.29
N MET A 146 0.65 13.74 -1.76
CA MET A 146 0.89 13.18 -3.10
C MET A 146 0.45 11.71 -3.22
N SER A 147 0.45 10.95 -2.14
CA SER A 147 0.03 9.54 -2.14
C SER A 147 -1.49 9.35 -2.10
N LEU A 148 -2.27 10.45 -2.06
CA LEU A 148 -3.74 10.43 -2.15
C LEU A 148 -4.24 10.56 -3.60
N TYR A 149 -3.36 10.87 -4.55
CA TYR A 149 -3.64 11.01 -5.98
C TYR A 149 -3.09 9.81 -6.77
#